data_354eeab00fea5539fb78924d5eff47a9
#
_entry.id   354eeab00fea5539fb78924d5eff47a9
#
_cell.length_a   1.000
_cell.length_b   1.000
_cell.length_c   1.000
_cell.angle_alpha   90.00
_cell.angle_beta   90.00
_cell.angle_gamma   90.00
#
_symmetry.space_group_name_H-M   'P 1'
#
loop_
_entity.id
_entity.type
_entity.pdbx_description
1 polymer ?
#
loop_
_entity_poly.entity_id
_entity_poly.type
_entity_poly.pdbx_seq_one_letter_code
_entity_poly.pdbx_strand_id
1 'polypeptide(L)'
;NNLLKRLVKTPKLYFYDTGLVCYLTKWSNAETLEAGAMNGAILENYVVSEIAKTYLNSGKEPFMYYYRDKDAKEIDIVLEHDGILNPLEIKKTATPGSELTKVFSLLDKASIPRGKGAILCMKPALGAIDKIRYNKLRKKKKT
;
A
#
# COMPACT_ATOMS: atom_id res chain seq x y z
N ASN A 1 -23.56 -1.77 -11.12
CA ASN A 1 -22.90 -0.92 -10.13
C ASN A 1 -21.46 -0.68 -10.55
N ASN A 2 -21.25 0.41 -11.27
CA ASN A 2 -20.01 0.65 -11.98
C ASN A 2 -18.99 1.28 -11.01
N LEU A 3 -18.03 0.50 -10.53
CA LEU A 3 -16.90 0.97 -9.72
C LEU A 3 -16.14 2.08 -10.46
N LEU A 4 -16.04 1.98 -11.79
CA LEU A 4 -15.39 2.96 -12.65
C LEU A 4 -16.01 4.36 -12.58
N LYS A 5 -17.30 4.49 -12.22
CA LYS A 5 -17.96 5.79 -12.01
C LYS A 5 -17.63 6.44 -10.65
N ARG A 6 -16.99 5.72 -9.74
CA ARG A 6 -16.63 6.22 -8.40
C ARG A 6 -15.14 6.54 -8.25
N LEU A 7 -14.35 6.27 -9.27
CA LEU A 7 -12.93 6.58 -9.26
C LEU A 7 -12.74 8.10 -9.31
N VAL A 8 -12.00 8.63 -8.36
CA VAL A 8 -11.50 10.01 -8.42
C VAL A 8 -10.63 10.09 -9.67
N LYS A 9 -10.96 11.01 -10.56
CA LYS A 9 -10.30 11.13 -11.87
C LYS A 9 -8.90 11.75 -11.81
N THR A 10 -8.40 12.09 -10.63
CA THR A 10 -7.09 12.72 -10.46
C THR A 10 -6.03 11.63 -10.31
N PRO A 11 -5.12 11.44 -11.27
CA PRO A 11 -4.06 10.45 -11.16
C PRO A 11 -3.08 10.85 -10.05
N LYS A 12 -2.48 9.84 -9.38
CA LYS A 12 -1.31 10.02 -8.54
C LYS A 12 -0.06 9.80 -9.39
N LEU A 13 0.93 10.67 -9.22
CA LEU A 13 2.23 10.55 -9.86
C LEU A 13 3.24 9.92 -8.91
N TYR A 14 3.93 8.90 -9.38
CA TYR A 14 5.02 8.26 -8.66
C TYR A 14 6.28 8.21 -9.53
N PHE A 15 7.42 8.35 -8.90
CA PHE A 15 8.72 8.26 -9.54
C PHE A 15 9.35 6.90 -9.28
N TYR A 16 9.93 6.28 -10.30
CA TYR A 16 10.67 5.03 -10.13
C TYR A 16 11.95 5.18 -9.29
N ASP A 17 12.54 6.37 -9.31
CA ASP A 17 13.72 6.69 -8.52
C ASP A 17 13.34 7.65 -7.38
N THR A 18 13.22 7.10 -6.17
CA THR A 18 12.92 7.87 -4.97
C THR A 18 14.07 8.79 -4.57
N GLY A 19 15.33 8.41 -4.89
CA GLY A 19 16.49 9.26 -4.66
C GLY A 19 16.43 10.53 -5.52
N LEU A 20 15.98 10.42 -6.77
CA LEU A 20 15.73 11.58 -7.63
C LEU A 20 14.67 12.51 -7.03
N VAL A 21 13.58 11.97 -6.48
CA VAL A 21 12.55 12.77 -5.80
C VAL A 21 13.16 13.54 -4.63
N CYS A 22 13.93 12.86 -3.77
CA CYS A 22 14.62 13.50 -2.65
C CYS A 22 15.56 14.63 -3.12
N TYR A 23 16.32 14.38 -4.16
CA TYR A 23 17.23 15.37 -4.75
C TYR A 23 16.47 16.60 -5.28
N LEU A 24 15.44 16.40 -6.07
CA LEU A 24 14.63 17.48 -6.66
C LEU A 24 13.87 18.29 -5.60
N THR A 25 13.45 17.65 -4.53
CA THR A 25 12.76 18.30 -3.40
C THR A 25 13.70 18.79 -2.30
N LYS A 26 15.03 18.71 -2.55
CA LYS A 26 16.10 19.23 -1.68
C LYS A 26 16.20 18.57 -0.30
N TRP A 27 15.81 17.31 -0.18
CA TRP A 27 16.07 16.51 1.00
C TRP A 27 17.48 15.93 0.91
N SER A 28 18.45 16.55 1.58
CA SER A 28 19.88 16.27 1.42
C SER A 28 20.39 15.07 2.23
N ASN A 29 19.67 14.66 3.25
CA ASN A 29 20.02 13.52 4.10
C ASN A 29 18.80 12.86 4.73
N ALA A 30 18.99 11.68 5.33
CA ALA A 30 17.93 10.88 5.91
C ALA A 30 17.27 11.58 7.11
N GLU A 31 18.04 12.27 7.92
CA GLU A 31 17.55 12.94 9.14
C GLU A 31 16.59 14.07 8.80
N THR A 32 16.94 14.91 7.83
CA THR A 32 16.07 16.01 7.40
C THR A 32 14.81 15.49 6.69
N LEU A 33 14.94 14.42 5.91
CA LEU A 33 13.79 13.77 5.29
C LEU A 33 12.86 13.18 6.36
N GLU A 34 13.42 12.50 7.36
CA GLU A 34 12.63 11.86 8.41
C GLU A 34 11.83 12.86 9.24
N ALA A 35 12.43 14.00 9.54
CA ALA A 35 11.77 15.10 10.25
C ALA A 35 10.83 15.92 9.37
N GLY A 36 10.93 15.80 8.05
CA GLY A 36 10.22 16.64 7.10
C GLY A 36 8.77 16.23 6.87
N ALA A 37 7.96 17.20 6.44
CA ALA A 37 6.54 16.99 6.16
C ALA A 37 6.26 16.00 5.01
N MET A 38 7.25 15.77 4.12
CA MET A 38 7.10 14.89 2.96
C MET A 38 7.51 13.42 3.21
N ASN A 39 7.94 13.09 4.43
CA ASN A 39 8.45 11.74 4.72
C ASN A 39 7.44 10.62 4.40
N GLY A 40 6.15 10.83 4.67
CA GLY A 40 5.09 9.89 4.34
C GLY A 40 4.90 9.71 2.84
N ALA A 41 4.86 10.80 2.08
CA ALA A 41 4.72 10.77 0.63
C ALA A 41 5.93 10.11 -0.06
N ILE A 42 7.14 10.35 0.45
CA ILE A 42 8.36 9.72 -0.06
C ILE A 42 8.40 8.23 0.27
N LEU A 43 7.96 7.83 1.47
CA LEU A 43 7.81 6.41 1.81
C LEU A 43 6.78 5.73 0.89
N GLU A 44 5.64 6.37 0.65
CA GLU A 44 4.62 5.85 -0.27
C GLU A 44 5.21 5.68 -1.68
N ASN A 45 5.90 6.71 -2.20
CA ASN A 45 6.57 6.64 -3.51
C ASN A 45 7.57 5.49 -3.57
N TYR A 46 8.39 5.31 -2.53
CA TYR A 46 9.36 4.23 -2.44
C TYR A 46 8.67 2.86 -2.53
N VAL A 47 7.66 2.63 -1.72
CA VAL A 47 6.92 1.35 -1.69
C VAL A 47 6.27 1.06 -3.05
N VAL A 48 5.56 2.05 -3.62
CA VAL A 48 4.92 1.90 -4.94
C VAL A 48 5.94 1.57 -6.02
N SER A 49 7.08 2.28 -6.03
CA SER A 49 8.13 2.05 -7.03
C SER A 49 8.77 0.66 -6.89
N GLU A 50 9.01 0.18 -5.67
CA GLU A 50 9.60 -1.14 -5.42
C GLU A 50 8.64 -2.28 -5.81
N ILE A 51 7.34 -2.13 -5.54
CA ILE A 51 6.32 -3.08 -5.99
C ILE A 51 6.30 -3.10 -7.53
N ALA A 52 6.22 -1.93 -8.19
CA ALA A 52 6.21 -1.84 -9.65
C ALA A 52 7.45 -2.49 -10.27
N LYS A 53 8.65 -2.19 -9.75
CA LYS A 53 9.90 -2.80 -10.21
C LYS A 53 9.90 -4.31 -10.03
N THR A 54 9.35 -4.83 -8.95
CA THR A 54 9.25 -6.27 -8.70
C THR A 54 8.46 -6.98 -9.79
N TYR A 55 7.33 -6.41 -10.21
CA TYR A 55 6.54 -6.94 -11.32
C TYR A 55 7.30 -6.83 -12.64
N LEU A 56 7.79 -5.64 -12.98
CA LEU A 56 8.47 -5.38 -14.25
C LEU A 56 9.74 -6.24 -14.41
N ASN A 57 10.53 -6.40 -13.35
CA ASN A 57 11.72 -7.24 -13.36
C ASN A 57 11.40 -8.74 -13.54
N SER A 58 10.18 -9.16 -13.19
CA SER A 58 9.68 -10.51 -13.45
C SER A 58 8.99 -10.66 -14.82
N GLY A 59 9.02 -9.62 -15.66
CA GLY A 59 8.37 -9.60 -16.97
C GLY A 59 6.85 -9.50 -16.90
N LYS A 60 6.30 -9.01 -15.79
CA LYS A 60 4.86 -8.87 -15.57
C LYS A 60 4.46 -7.41 -15.51
N GLU A 61 3.25 -7.10 -15.98
CA GLU A 61 2.66 -5.79 -15.81
C GLU A 61 2.02 -5.68 -14.41
N PRO A 62 2.31 -4.60 -13.66
CA PRO A 62 1.69 -4.38 -12.36
C PRO A 62 0.28 -3.81 -12.54
N PHE A 63 -0.75 -4.61 -12.24
CA PHE A 63 -2.12 -4.10 -12.13
C PHE A 63 -2.28 -3.45 -10.75
N MET A 64 -1.83 -2.22 -10.64
CA MET A 64 -1.85 -1.41 -9.43
C MET A 64 -2.78 -0.22 -9.59
N TYR A 65 -3.63 -0.03 -8.61
CA TYR A 65 -4.57 1.07 -8.52
C TYR A 65 -4.49 1.70 -7.13
N TYR A 66 -5.01 2.90 -6.95
CA TYR A 66 -5.39 3.42 -5.66
C TYR A 66 -6.91 3.61 -5.61
N TYR A 67 -7.47 3.66 -4.43
CA TYR A 67 -8.88 3.91 -4.26
C TYR A 67 -9.09 5.14 -3.38
N ARG A 68 -9.99 6.03 -3.80
CA ARG A 68 -10.43 7.16 -2.99
C ARG A 68 -11.92 7.37 -3.22
N ASP A 69 -12.68 7.48 -2.14
CA ASP A 69 -14.10 7.77 -2.22
C ASP A 69 -14.40 9.28 -2.10
N LYS A 70 -15.69 9.63 -2.23
CA LYS A 70 -16.18 11.01 -2.10
C LYS A 70 -15.96 11.61 -0.71
N ASP A 71 -15.84 10.76 0.31
CA ASP A 71 -15.62 11.15 1.71
C ASP A 71 -14.12 11.21 2.05
N ALA A 72 -13.26 11.22 1.01
CA ALA A 72 -11.81 11.25 1.07
C ALA A 72 -11.18 10.05 1.81
N LYS A 73 -11.92 8.95 1.98
CA LYS A 73 -11.35 7.68 2.45
C LYS A 73 -10.54 7.07 1.33
N GLU A 74 -9.33 6.69 1.64
CA GLU A 74 -8.35 6.24 0.65
C GLU A 74 -7.76 4.89 1.03
N ILE A 75 -7.45 4.09 0.00
CA ILE A 75 -6.58 2.92 0.08
C ILE A 75 -5.38 3.23 -0.79
N ASP A 76 -4.20 3.21 -0.20
CA ASP A 76 -2.97 3.67 -0.86
C ASP A 76 -2.66 2.85 -2.11
N ILE A 77 -2.78 1.52 -2.04
CA ILE A 77 -2.57 0.62 -3.18
C ILE A 77 -3.65 -0.47 -3.17
N VAL A 78 -4.15 -0.80 -4.35
CA VAL A 78 -4.97 -1.98 -4.61
C VAL A 78 -4.27 -2.79 -5.70
N LEU A 79 -3.74 -3.95 -5.35
CA LEU A 79 -3.15 -4.89 -6.32
C LEU A 79 -4.23 -5.85 -6.81
N GLU A 80 -4.43 -5.89 -8.12
CA GLU A 80 -5.25 -6.94 -8.74
C GLU A 80 -4.36 -8.10 -9.15
N HIS A 81 -4.72 -9.29 -8.71
CA HIS A 81 -4.04 -10.52 -9.08
C HIS A 81 -5.06 -11.65 -9.16
N ASP A 82 -5.11 -12.33 -10.30
CA ASP A 82 -6.03 -13.44 -10.57
C ASP A 82 -7.51 -13.10 -10.27
N GLY A 83 -7.94 -11.90 -10.61
CA GLY A 83 -9.30 -11.43 -10.37
C GLY A 83 -9.63 -11.19 -8.88
N ILE A 84 -8.63 -10.93 -8.06
CA ILE A 84 -8.77 -10.62 -6.63
C ILE A 84 -8.12 -9.27 -6.34
N LEU A 85 -8.82 -8.39 -5.61
CA LEU A 85 -8.33 -7.10 -5.18
C LEU A 85 -7.64 -7.22 -3.82
N ASN A 86 -6.36 -6.96 -3.76
CA ASN A 86 -5.56 -7.01 -2.53
C ASN A 86 -5.19 -5.60 -2.09
N PRO A 87 -5.85 -5.03 -1.06
CA PRO A 87 -5.57 -3.69 -0.58
C PRO A 87 -4.32 -3.64 0.28
N LEU A 88 -3.54 -2.57 0.11
CA LEU A 88 -2.36 -2.27 0.90
C LEU A 88 -2.46 -0.84 1.45
N GLU A 89 -2.09 -0.68 2.70
CA GLU A 89 -1.97 0.61 3.39
C GLU A 89 -0.51 0.84 3.76
N ILE A 90 -0.02 2.06 3.58
CA ILE A 90 1.37 2.42 3.86
C ILE A 90 1.38 3.42 5.00
N LYS A 91 2.05 3.09 6.11
CA LYS A 91 2.14 3.97 7.27
C LYS A 91 3.53 4.00 7.87
N LYS A 92 4.06 5.19 8.07
CA LYS A 92 5.31 5.41 8.80
C LYS A 92 5.07 5.27 10.32
N THR A 93 4.81 4.05 10.75
CA THR A 93 4.66 3.69 12.16
C THR A 93 5.24 2.31 12.44
N ALA A 94 5.76 2.09 13.63
CA ALA A 94 6.20 0.77 14.08
C ALA A 94 5.06 -0.01 14.77
N THR A 95 3.95 0.65 15.11
CA THR A 95 2.82 0.07 15.87
C THR A 95 1.50 0.34 15.15
N PRO A 96 1.25 -0.29 13.97
CA PRO A 96 -0.01 -0.10 13.26
C PRO A 96 -1.17 -0.70 14.04
N GLY A 97 -2.25 0.07 14.20
CA GLY A 97 -3.49 -0.39 14.81
C GLY A 97 -4.44 -1.06 13.81
N SER A 98 -5.41 -1.82 14.34
CA SER A 98 -6.41 -2.52 13.51
C SER A 98 -7.38 -1.57 12.79
N GLU A 99 -7.48 -0.32 13.22
CA GLU A 99 -8.30 0.71 12.58
C GLU A 99 -7.88 0.97 11.13
N LEU A 100 -6.60 0.80 10.82
CA LEU A 100 -6.05 1.02 9.47
C LEU A 100 -6.59 0.00 8.44
N THR A 101 -7.07 -1.15 8.89
CA THR A 101 -7.64 -2.16 7.97
C THR A 101 -9.12 -1.93 7.69
N LYS A 102 -9.79 -1.04 8.44
CA LYS A 102 -11.23 -0.78 8.26
C LYS A 102 -11.55 -0.21 6.89
N VAL A 103 -10.63 0.57 6.31
CA VAL A 103 -10.79 1.15 4.99
C VAL A 103 -10.89 0.08 3.89
N PHE A 104 -10.32 -1.10 4.10
CA PHE A 104 -10.33 -2.18 3.11
C PHE A 104 -11.74 -2.69 2.79
N SER A 105 -12.69 -2.52 3.72
CA SER A 105 -14.10 -2.87 3.50
C SER A 105 -14.77 -2.03 2.40
N LEU A 106 -14.17 -0.93 1.98
CA LEU A 106 -14.66 -0.15 0.84
C LEU A 106 -14.67 -0.97 -0.46
N LEU A 107 -13.74 -1.92 -0.58
CA LEU A 107 -13.66 -2.81 -1.74
C LEU A 107 -14.69 -3.94 -1.72
N ASP A 108 -15.35 -4.20 -0.59
CA ASP A 108 -16.39 -5.26 -0.49
C ASP A 108 -17.63 -4.93 -1.33
N LYS A 109 -17.74 -3.68 -1.81
CA LYS A 109 -18.79 -3.23 -2.74
C LYS A 109 -18.41 -3.44 -4.21
N ALA A 110 -17.21 -3.88 -4.49
CA ALA A 110 -16.74 -4.17 -5.83
C ALA A 110 -17.38 -5.46 -6.39
N SER A 111 -17.46 -5.55 -7.71
CA SER A 111 -17.83 -6.81 -8.38
C SER A 111 -16.71 -7.86 -8.34
N ILE A 112 -15.49 -7.43 -8.07
CA ILE A 112 -14.30 -8.26 -7.93
C ILE A 112 -14.10 -8.56 -6.44
N PRO A 113 -13.87 -9.82 -6.05
CA PRO A 113 -13.70 -10.19 -4.66
C PRO A 113 -12.45 -9.55 -4.06
N ARG A 114 -12.57 -9.12 -2.79
CA ARG A 114 -11.44 -8.63 -2.02
C ARG A 114 -10.68 -9.79 -1.39
N GLY A 115 -9.38 -9.79 -1.59
CA GLY A 115 -8.44 -10.70 -0.96
C GLY A 115 -7.97 -10.21 0.43
N LYS A 116 -6.83 -10.72 0.82
CA LYS A 116 -6.16 -10.32 2.06
C LYS A 116 -5.51 -8.95 1.85
N GLY A 117 -5.76 -8.04 2.78
CA GLY A 117 -5.04 -6.77 2.83
C GLY A 117 -3.75 -6.87 3.66
N ALA A 118 -2.87 -5.90 3.49
CA ALA A 118 -1.66 -5.74 4.29
C ALA A 118 -1.43 -4.28 4.67
N ILE A 119 -0.72 -4.07 5.79
CA ILE A 119 -0.16 -2.77 6.15
C ILE A 119 1.36 -2.87 6.02
N LEU A 120 1.92 -2.01 5.20
CA LEU A 120 3.35 -1.81 5.07
C LEU A 120 3.77 -0.69 6.03
N CYS A 121 4.60 -1.04 7.01
CA CYS A 121 4.96 -0.14 8.10
C CYS A 121 6.41 -0.36 8.55
N MET A 122 6.91 0.49 9.44
CA MET A 122 8.29 0.46 9.95
C MET A 122 8.53 -0.63 11.00
N LYS A 123 7.66 -1.62 11.12
CA LYS A 123 7.86 -2.73 12.04
C LYS A 123 8.96 -3.67 11.53
N PRO A 124 9.96 -4.02 12.36
CA PRO A 124 11.11 -4.80 11.90
C PRO A 124 10.81 -6.28 11.62
N ALA A 125 9.62 -6.76 11.99
CA ALA A 125 9.22 -8.13 11.78
C ALA A 125 7.79 -8.24 11.27
N LEU A 126 7.54 -9.27 10.45
CA LEU A 126 6.18 -9.63 10.03
C LEU A 126 5.32 -9.92 11.26
N GLY A 127 4.17 -9.27 11.32
CA GLY A 127 3.14 -9.49 12.32
C GLY A 127 1.78 -9.62 11.69
N ALA A 128 0.82 -10.16 12.44
CA ALA A 128 -0.57 -10.10 12.06
C ALA A 128 -1.29 -9.10 12.97
N ILE A 129 -2.15 -8.27 12.37
CA ILE A 129 -3.02 -7.39 13.13
C ILE A 129 -4.19 -8.20 13.68
N ASP A 130 -4.56 -9.26 12.97
CA ASP A 130 -5.60 -10.21 13.36
C ASP A 130 -4.97 -11.46 14.01
N LYS A 131 -5.29 -11.73 15.27
CA LYS A 131 -4.80 -12.89 16.03
C LYS A 131 -5.10 -14.23 15.36
N ILE A 132 -6.20 -14.34 14.65
CA ILE A 132 -6.60 -15.56 13.93
C ILE A 132 -5.61 -15.87 12.79
N ARG A 133 -5.11 -14.86 12.09
CA ARG A 133 -4.10 -15.04 11.03
C ARG A 133 -2.74 -15.42 11.59
N TYR A 134 -2.34 -14.87 12.73
CA TYR A 134 -1.07 -15.19 13.37
C TYR A 134 -0.98 -16.67 13.76
N ASN A 135 -2.03 -17.23 14.32
CA ASN A 135 -2.09 -18.64 14.69
C ASN A 135 -2.06 -19.59 13.48
N LYS A 136 -2.69 -19.24 12.36
CA LYS A 136 -2.63 -20.04 11.12
C LYS A 136 -1.22 -20.07 10.50
N LEU A 137 -0.51 -18.96 10.49
CA LEU A 137 0.87 -18.88 9.97
C LEU A 137 1.84 -19.68 10.84
N ARG A 138 1.68 -19.66 12.15
CA ARG A 138 2.52 -20.42 13.09
C ARG A 138 2.31 -21.95 12.99
N LYS A 139 1.08 -22.41 12.72
CA LYS A 139 0.79 -23.84 12.52
C LYS A 139 1.39 -24.39 11.20
N LYS A 140 1.56 -23.56 10.17
CA LYS A 140 2.21 -23.97 8.90
C LYS A 140 3.74 -24.08 8.98
N LYS A 141 4.38 -23.51 10.01
CA LYS A 141 5.85 -23.64 10.22
C LYS A 141 6.25 -24.83 11.09
N LYS A 142 5.27 -25.65 11.57
CA LYS A 142 5.52 -26.80 12.43
C LYS A 142 5.33 -28.16 11.72
N THR A 143 5.27 -28.15 10.40
CA THR A 143 5.27 -29.42 9.61
C THR A 143 6.52 -29.48 8.73
#